data_5484902082e485d5bf3abc60788d9c15
#
_entry.id   5484902082e485d5bf3abc60788d9c15
#
_cell.length_a   1.000
_cell.length_b   1.000
_cell.length_c   1.000
_cell.angle_alpha   90.00
_cell.angle_beta   90.00
_cell.angle_gamma   90.00
#
_symmetry.space_group_name_H-M   'P 1'
#
loop_
_entity.id
_entity.type
_entity.pdbx_description
1 polymer ?
#
loop_
_entity_poly.entity_id
_entity_poly.type
_entity_poly.pdbx_seq_one_letter_code
_entity_poly.pdbx_strand_id
1 'polypeptide(L)'
;NDRDPYSAGRGLWFSHIGWMLRRYPSGEVDFSNVRDLQKDPLVAFQHRYYYPLAIGLNVLVPLALGWLHGDLWGVFLLAGILRLVINHHFTWFINSLAHMWGSQPYTDENTARDNPVLAFLTYGEGYHNFHHIFQNDYRNGVKWWQYDPTKWLIAGMSYVGLANNLKRVPDLWIQRSQVAMQFKRVERALEARRNRPGDEH
;
A
#
# COMPACT_ATOMS: atom_id res chain seq x y z
N ASN A 1 -6.02 -4.68 -17.34
CA ASN A 1 -6.26 -6.11 -17.40
C ASN A 1 -7.63 -6.37 -16.76
N ASP A 2 -8.54 -7.07 -17.45
CA ASP A 2 -9.91 -7.34 -16.96
C ASP A 2 -9.95 -8.22 -15.69
N ARG A 3 -8.81 -8.80 -15.31
CA ARG A 3 -8.64 -9.56 -14.08
C ARG A 3 -8.21 -8.70 -12.89
N ASP A 4 -7.82 -7.45 -13.11
CA ASP A 4 -7.44 -6.51 -12.08
C ASP A 4 -8.60 -5.55 -11.82
N PRO A 5 -9.34 -5.68 -10.70
CA PRO A 5 -10.53 -4.89 -10.43
C PRO A 5 -10.24 -3.39 -10.33
N TYR A 6 -9.04 -2.99 -9.87
CA TYR A 6 -8.64 -1.58 -9.72
C TYR A 6 -7.63 -1.12 -10.76
N SER A 7 -7.69 -1.66 -11.98
CA SER A 7 -6.77 -1.35 -13.06
C SER A 7 -6.57 0.16 -13.28
N ALA A 8 -5.35 0.65 -13.04
CA ALA A 8 -4.94 2.03 -13.28
C ALA A 8 -5.04 2.44 -14.76
N GLY A 9 -5.03 1.48 -15.70
CA GLY A 9 -5.26 1.70 -17.12
C GLY A 9 -6.65 2.27 -17.47
N ARG A 10 -7.62 2.18 -16.56
CA ARG A 10 -8.95 2.78 -16.68
C ARG A 10 -9.03 4.21 -16.11
N GLY A 11 -7.92 4.76 -15.66
CA GLY A 11 -7.79 6.11 -15.12
C GLY A 11 -7.91 6.20 -13.61
N LEU A 12 -7.51 7.38 -13.10
CA LEU A 12 -7.41 7.67 -11.66
C LEU A 12 -8.72 7.43 -10.92
N TRP A 13 -9.81 7.98 -11.39
CA TRP A 13 -11.12 7.87 -10.72
C TRP A 13 -11.57 6.41 -10.59
N PHE A 14 -11.38 5.65 -11.66
CA PHE A 14 -11.78 4.24 -11.66
C PHE A 14 -10.96 3.42 -10.66
N SER A 15 -9.63 3.54 -10.67
CA SER A 15 -8.74 2.81 -9.77
C SER A 15 -8.83 3.28 -8.32
N HIS A 16 -9.25 4.54 -8.07
CA HIS A 16 -9.41 5.09 -6.74
C HIS A 16 -10.68 4.58 -6.05
N ILE A 17 -11.85 4.80 -6.65
CA ILE A 17 -13.15 4.48 -6.03
C ILE A 17 -14.11 3.77 -6.99
N GLY A 18 -14.03 4.03 -8.29
CA GLY A 18 -15.01 3.57 -9.26
C GLY A 18 -15.16 2.06 -9.37
N TRP A 19 -14.07 1.31 -9.12
CA TRP A 19 -14.09 -0.15 -9.12
C TRP A 19 -14.99 -0.73 -8.02
N MET A 20 -15.11 -0.09 -6.87
CA MET A 20 -15.96 -0.54 -5.76
C MET A 20 -17.45 -0.46 -6.06
N LEU A 21 -17.85 0.34 -7.06
CA LEU A 21 -19.24 0.46 -7.50
C LEU A 21 -19.66 -0.65 -8.47
N ARG A 22 -18.79 -1.63 -8.71
CA ARG A 22 -19.02 -2.74 -9.64
C ARG A 22 -18.76 -4.07 -8.97
N ARG A 23 -19.44 -5.13 -9.43
CA ARG A 23 -19.14 -6.49 -9.04
C ARG A 23 -18.18 -7.12 -10.05
N TYR A 24 -17.14 -7.77 -9.55
CA TYR A 24 -16.18 -8.52 -10.34
C TYR A 24 -16.20 -9.99 -9.93
N PRO A 25 -15.98 -10.95 -10.85
CA PRO A 25 -15.85 -12.36 -10.52
C PRO A 25 -14.71 -12.64 -9.52
N SER A 26 -13.64 -11.82 -9.58
CA SER A 26 -12.51 -11.88 -8.64
C SER A 26 -12.86 -11.37 -7.23
N GLY A 27 -14.07 -10.85 -7.02
CA GLY A 27 -14.55 -10.40 -5.70
C GLY A 27 -15.17 -11.51 -4.85
N GLU A 28 -15.24 -12.74 -5.35
CA GLU A 28 -15.58 -13.90 -4.53
C GLU A 28 -14.41 -14.24 -3.62
N VAL A 29 -14.67 -14.22 -2.30
CA VAL A 29 -13.64 -14.41 -1.30
C VAL A 29 -13.33 -15.89 -1.17
N ASP A 30 -12.14 -16.31 -1.61
CA ASP A 30 -11.59 -17.65 -1.37
C ASP A 30 -10.52 -17.59 -0.28
N PHE A 31 -10.80 -18.23 0.84
CA PHE A 31 -9.88 -18.33 1.98
C PHE A 31 -8.97 -19.57 1.94
N SER A 32 -8.96 -20.34 0.84
CA SER A 32 -8.17 -21.56 0.72
C SER A 32 -6.66 -21.34 0.84
N ASN A 33 -6.21 -20.14 0.48
CA ASN A 33 -4.79 -19.72 0.51
C ASN A 33 -4.33 -19.15 1.86
N VAL A 34 -5.22 -18.97 2.84
CA VAL A 34 -4.93 -18.34 4.16
C VAL A 34 -5.34 -19.23 5.33
N ARG A 35 -5.20 -20.55 5.18
CA ARG A 35 -5.58 -21.54 6.20
C ARG A 35 -4.78 -21.41 7.51
N ASP A 36 -3.58 -20.89 7.44
CA ASP A 36 -2.74 -20.56 8.60
C ASP A 36 -3.36 -19.42 9.42
N LEU A 37 -3.82 -18.36 8.77
CA LEU A 37 -4.49 -17.24 9.43
C LEU A 37 -5.86 -17.65 10.02
N GLN A 38 -6.59 -18.56 9.38
CA GLN A 38 -7.84 -19.08 9.92
C GLN A 38 -7.65 -19.87 11.23
N LYS A 39 -6.48 -20.45 11.46
CA LYS A 39 -6.13 -21.18 12.68
C LYS A 39 -5.67 -20.25 13.81
N ASP A 40 -5.29 -19.02 13.50
CA ASP A 40 -4.92 -18.04 14.51
C ASP A 40 -6.16 -17.55 15.26
N PRO A 41 -6.27 -17.77 16.59
CA PRO A 41 -7.47 -17.42 17.34
C PRO A 41 -7.76 -15.92 17.37
N LEU A 42 -6.72 -15.06 17.31
CA LEU A 42 -6.88 -13.61 17.30
C LEU A 42 -7.42 -13.13 15.94
N VAL A 43 -6.88 -13.65 14.85
CA VAL A 43 -7.36 -13.35 13.48
C VAL A 43 -8.78 -13.85 13.28
N ALA A 44 -9.08 -15.10 13.72
CA ALA A 44 -10.43 -15.66 13.66
C ALA A 44 -11.45 -14.86 14.48
N PHE A 45 -11.06 -14.38 15.68
CA PHE A 45 -11.88 -13.50 16.51
C PHE A 45 -12.16 -12.17 15.77
N GLN A 46 -11.13 -11.50 15.25
CA GLN A 46 -11.27 -10.24 14.51
C GLN A 46 -12.16 -10.42 13.27
N HIS A 47 -12.00 -11.48 12.53
CA HIS A 47 -12.83 -11.78 11.36
C HIS A 47 -14.30 -12.00 11.75
N ARG A 48 -14.55 -12.82 12.78
CA ARG A 48 -15.91 -13.10 13.27
C ARG A 48 -16.65 -11.87 13.77
N TYR A 49 -15.93 -10.98 14.48
CA TYR A 49 -16.49 -9.79 15.11
C TYR A 49 -16.17 -8.50 14.36
N TYR A 50 -15.85 -8.60 13.06
CA TYR A 50 -15.44 -7.46 12.26
C TYR A 50 -16.39 -6.27 12.35
N TYR A 51 -17.69 -6.46 12.12
CA TYR A 51 -18.68 -5.37 12.16
C TYR A 51 -18.88 -4.78 13.56
N PRO A 52 -19.06 -5.57 14.62
CA PRO A 52 -19.11 -5.02 15.99
C PRO A 52 -17.84 -4.23 16.36
N LEU A 53 -16.66 -4.72 16.02
CA LEU A 53 -15.40 -4.03 16.27
C LEU A 53 -15.30 -2.74 15.45
N ALA A 54 -15.65 -2.77 14.17
CA ALA A 54 -15.63 -1.60 13.30
C ALA A 54 -16.58 -0.51 13.82
N ILE A 55 -17.82 -0.85 14.20
CA ILE A 55 -18.78 0.09 14.77
C ILE A 55 -18.28 0.59 16.13
N GLY A 56 -17.81 -0.29 16.99
CA GLY A 56 -17.29 0.07 18.31
C GLY A 56 -16.17 1.11 18.22
N LEU A 57 -15.15 0.82 17.41
CA LEU A 57 -13.97 1.68 17.29
C LEU A 57 -14.25 2.99 16.52
N ASN A 58 -15.12 2.98 15.52
CA ASN A 58 -15.33 4.15 14.66
C ASN A 58 -16.54 5.02 15.08
N VAL A 59 -17.45 4.49 15.87
CA VAL A 59 -18.65 5.21 16.34
C VAL A 59 -18.64 5.36 17.86
N LEU A 60 -18.64 4.24 18.61
CA LEU A 60 -18.81 4.29 20.05
C LEU A 60 -17.62 4.94 20.76
N VAL A 61 -16.38 4.65 20.35
CA VAL A 61 -15.19 5.26 20.98
C VAL A 61 -15.15 6.78 20.73
N PRO A 62 -15.31 7.32 19.50
CA PRO A 62 -15.38 8.76 19.29
C PRO A 62 -16.53 9.45 20.06
N LEU A 63 -17.71 8.82 20.12
CA LEU A 63 -18.83 9.36 20.91
C LEU A 63 -18.49 9.41 22.41
N ALA A 64 -17.92 8.34 22.96
CA ALA A 64 -17.51 8.30 24.37
C ALA A 64 -16.45 9.37 24.68
N LEU A 65 -15.44 9.51 23.82
CA LEU A 65 -14.41 10.55 23.96
C LEU A 65 -15.00 11.95 23.83
N GLY A 66 -15.95 12.18 22.91
CA GLY A 66 -16.64 13.44 22.75
C GLY A 66 -17.49 13.80 23.95
N TRP A 67 -18.17 12.81 24.55
CA TRP A 67 -18.90 12.99 25.77
C TRP A 67 -17.99 13.40 26.96
N LEU A 68 -16.86 12.70 27.12
CA LEU A 68 -15.87 13.03 28.16
C LEU A 68 -15.22 14.40 27.93
N HIS A 69 -15.01 14.80 26.67
CA HIS A 69 -14.43 16.09 26.32
C HIS A 69 -15.40 17.26 26.42
N GLY A 70 -16.72 17.01 26.49
CA GLY A 70 -17.74 18.02 26.49
C GLY A 70 -18.18 18.54 25.12
N ASP A 71 -17.65 17.98 24.04
CA ASP A 71 -18.06 18.25 22.66
C ASP A 71 -18.31 16.94 21.90
N LEU A 72 -19.48 16.37 22.10
CA LEU A 72 -19.88 15.09 21.54
C LEU A 72 -19.78 15.07 20.00
N TRP A 73 -20.35 16.07 19.36
CA TRP A 73 -20.47 16.11 17.91
C TRP A 73 -19.17 16.54 17.24
N GLY A 74 -18.41 17.49 17.81
CA GLY A 74 -17.13 17.90 17.27
C GLY A 74 -16.14 16.74 17.24
N VAL A 75 -15.98 16.02 18.34
CA VAL A 75 -15.09 14.85 18.40
C VAL A 75 -15.59 13.71 17.51
N PHE A 76 -16.88 13.41 17.49
CA PHE A 76 -17.42 12.37 16.62
C PHE A 76 -17.21 12.68 15.14
N LEU A 77 -17.48 13.92 14.70
CA LEU A 77 -17.31 14.30 13.30
C LEU A 77 -15.84 14.33 12.88
N LEU A 78 -14.93 14.82 13.75
CA LEU A 78 -13.51 14.91 13.42
C LEU A 78 -12.78 13.57 13.58
N ALA A 79 -12.85 12.96 14.77
CA ALA A 79 -12.11 11.75 15.09
C ALA A 79 -12.82 10.45 14.62
N GLY A 80 -14.11 10.48 14.44
CA GLY A 80 -14.87 9.39 13.82
C GLY A 80 -14.92 9.52 12.31
N ILE A 81 -15.77 10.42 11.81
CA ILE A 81 -16.15 10.48 10.39
C ILE A 81 -15.02 11.01 9.51
N LEU A 82 -14.49 12.22 9.80
CA LEU A 82 -13.46 12.83 8.95
C LEU A 82 -12.19 11.98 8.89
N ARG A 83 -11.73 11.50 10.04
CA ARG A 83 -10.59 10.56 10.11
C ARG A 83 -10.83 9.34 9.23
N LEU A 84 -12.02 8.74 9.30
CA LEU A 84 -12.37 7.54 8.52
C LEU A 84 -12.34 7.83 7.02
N VAL A 85 -12.93 8.94 6.58
CA VAL A 85 -12.93 9.37 5.18
C VAL A 85 -11.50 9.59 4.68
N ILE A 86 -10.68 10.35 5.40
CA ILE A 86 -9.28 10.61 5.03
C ILE A 86 -8.50 9.30 4.93
N ASN A 87 -8.64 8.41 5.91
CA ASN A 87 -7.94 7.13 5.93
C ASN A 87 -8.32 6.25 4.72
N HIS A 88 -9.59 6.21 4.35
CA HIS A 88 -10.02 5.49 3.14
C HIS A 88 -9.40 6.08 1.87
N HIS A 89 -9.39 7.41 1.72
CA HIS A 89 -8.74 8.04 0.56
C HIS A 89 -7.24 7.72 0.51
N PHE A 90 -6.53 7.71 1.63
CA PHE A 90 -5.12 7.32 1.66
C PHE A 90 -4.93 5.86 1.24
N THR A 91 -5.79 4.95 1.70
CA THR A 91 -5.77 3.56 1.26
C THR A 91 -6.04 3.42 -0.24
N TRP A 92 -7.03 4.15 -0.78
CA TRP A 92 -7.36 4.10 -2.21
C TRP A 92 -6.27 4.71 -3.10
N PHE A 93 -5.44 5.63 -2.58
CA PHE A 93 -4.27 6.14 -3.30
C PHE A 93 -3.22 5.07 -3.56
N ILE A 94 -3.15 4.01 -2.76
CA ILE A 94 -2.28 2.86 -3.02
C ILE A 94 -2.67 2.19 -4.34
N ASN A 95 -3.97 2.02 -4.60
CA ASN A 95 -4.47 1.42 -5.84
C ASN A 95 -4.49 2.39 -7.05
N SER A 96 -4.42 3.67 -6.82
CA SER A 96 -4.54 4.71 -7.85
C SER A 96 -3.25 5.49 -8.06
N LEU A 97 -2.94 6.46 -7.20
CA LEU A 97 -1.77 7.32 -7.39
C LEU A 97 -0.45 6.56 -7.35
N ALA A 98 -0.32 5.52 -6.52
CA ALA A 98 0.90 4.72 -6.45
C ALA A 98 1.15 3.86 -7.71
N HIS A 99 0.18 3.78 -8.64
CA HIS A 99 0.36 3.21 -9.97
C HIS A 99 0.51 4.26 -11.08
N MET A 100 0.36 5.56 -10.78
CA MET A 100 0.39 6.63 -11.78
C MET A 100 1.50 7.65 -11.53
N TRP A 101 1.87 7.90 -10.27
CA TRP A 101 2.79 8.96 -9.87
C TRP A 101 3.93 8.42 -9.01
N GLY A 102 5.17 8.64 -9.47
CA GLY A 102 6.39 8.23 -8.78
C GLY A 102 7.41 7.59 -9.71
N SER A 103 8.40 6.94 -9.13
CA SER A 103 9.50 6.27 -9.83
C SER A 103 9.36 4.74 -9.80
N GLN A 104 10.02 4.09 -10.75
CA GLN A 104 10.11 2.62 -10.82
C GLN A 104 11.58 2.20 -10.68
N PRO A 105 12.11 2.13 -9.45
CA PRO A 105 13.54 1.84 -9.25
C PRO A 105 13.90 0.37 -9.38
N TYR A 106 12.94 -0.55 -9.27
CA TYR A 106 13.20 -2.00 -9.18
C TYR A 106 12.65 -2.78 -10.38
N THR A 107 11.53 -2.35 -10.97
CA THR A 107 10.90 -2.99 -12.13
C THR A 107 9.99 -2.02 -12.87
N ASP A 108 9.83 -2.22 -14.17
CA ASP A 108 8.83 -1.57 -15.04
C ASP A 108 7.86 -2.58 -15.68
N GLU A 109 7.87 -3.83 -15.20
CA GLU A 109 6.96 -4.88 -15.67
C GLU A 109 5.51 -4.67 -15.18
N ASN A 110 5.34 -3.83 -14.18
CA ASN A 110 4.04 -3.40 -13.67
C ASN A 110 3.97 -1.88 -13.57
N THR A 111 2.81 -1.33 -13.26
CA THR A 111 2.59 0.12 -13.15
C THR A 111 2.92 0.70 -11.79
N ALA A 112 3.18 -0.14 -10.77
CA ALA A 112 3.48 0.31 -9.42
C ALA A 112 4.71 1.21 -9.34
N ARG A 113 4.67 2.23 -8.50
CA ARG A 113 5.69 3.28 -8.38
C ARG A 113 6.02 3.57 -6.93
N ASP A 114 7.26 3.96 -6.68
CA ASP A 114 7.69 4.48 -5.39
C ASP A 114 7.53 5.99 -5.36
N ASN A 115 6.83 6.49 -4.34
CA ASN A 115 6.61 7.90 -4.11
C ASN A 115 6.70 8.21 -2.61
N PRO A 116 7.71 9.00 -2.16
CA PRO A 116 7.90 9.34 -0.75
C PRO A 116 6.75 10.14 -0.13
N VAL A 117 6.06 10.98 -0.93
CA VAL A 117 4.90 11.74 -0.45
C VAL A 117 3.74 10.79 -0.15
N LEU A 118 3.46 9.87 -1.08
CA LEU A 118 2.46 8.83 -0.83
C LEU A 118 2.86 7.92 0.32
N ALA A 119 4.15 7.56 0.44
CA ALA A 119 4.62 6.75 1.55
C ALA A 119 4.35 7.42 2.90
N PHE A 120 4.48 8.75 2.99
CA PHE A 120 4.13 9.50 4.19
C PHE A 120 2.62 9.41 4.50
N LEU A 121 1.76 9.57 3.50
CA LEU A 121 0.31 9.54 3.67
C LEU A 121 -0.23 8.12 3.94
N THR A 122 0.44 7.09 3.43
CA THR A 122 0.01 5.69 3.45
C THR A 122 0.84 4.80 4.36
N TYR A 123 1.54 5.39 5.36
CA TYR A 123 2.32 4.67 6.36
C TYR A 123 3.39 3.71 5.80
N GLY A 124 3.99 4.08 4.66
CA GLY A 124 5.03 3.30 3.98
C GLY A 124 4.59 2.64 2.68
N GLU A 125 3.30 2.39 2.47
CA GLU A 125 2.75 1.70 1.29
C GLU A 125 3.02 2.43 -0.03
N GLY A 126 3.38 3.73 0.01
CA GLY A 126 3.79 4.48 -1.17
C GLY A 126 5.14 4.05 -1.77
N TYR A 127 5.92 3.16 -1.13
CA TYR A 127 7.05 2.44 -1.75
C TYR A 127 6.55 1.20 -2.50
N HIS A 128 5.65 1.43 -3.43
CA HIS A 128 4.79 0.41 -4.02
C HIS A 128 5.47 -0.43 -5.11
N ASN A 129 6.47 0.15 -5.82
CA ASN A 129 7.26 -0.58 -6.79
C ASN A 129 8.15 -1.63 -6.11
N PHE A 130 8.73 -1.30 -4.92
CA PHE A 130 9.44 -2.28 -4.11
C PHE A 130 8.52 -3.40 -3.65
N HIS A 131 7.38 -3.04 -3.06
CA HIS A 131 6.40 -4.02 -2.57
C HIS A 131 5.95 -5.00 -3.65
N HIS A 132 5.68 -4.54 -4.87
CA HIS A 132 5.20 -5.39 -5.95
C HIS A 132 6.21 -6.41 -6.46
N ILE A 133 7.52 -6.17 -6.34
CA ILE A 133 8.54 -7.14 -6.75
C ILE A 133 9.04 -7.99 -5.56
N PHE A 134 9.03 -7.44 -4.36
CA PHE A 134 9.55 -8.09 -3.16
C PHE A 134 8.45 -8.29 -2.08
N GLN A 135 7.32 -8.86 -2.48
CA GLN A 135 6.09 -9.00 -1.69
C GLN A 135 6.26 -9.69 -0.33
N ASN A 136 7.30 -10.51 -0.17
CA ASN A 136 7.58 -11.22 1.08
C ASN A 136 8.50 -10.43 2.03
N ASP A 137 9.01 -9.26 1.65
CA ASP A 137 9.78 -8.42 2.57
C ASP A 137 8.82 -7.69 3.53
N TYR A 138 9.12 -7.69 4.81
CA TYR A 138 8.26 -7.01 5.81
C TYR A 138 8.33 -5.48 5.73
N ARG A 139 9.29 -4.95 4.94
CA ARG A 139 9.50 -3.51 4.73
C ARG A 139 8.88 -3.09 3.40
N ASN A 140 8.29 -1.92 3.37
CA ASN A 140 8.01 -1.22 2.12
C ASN A 140 9.17 -0.25 1.78
N GLY A 141 9.65 0.50 2.77
CA GLY A 141 10.84 1.35 2.64
C GLY A 141 12.11 0.59 3.02
N VAL A 142 12.98 0.31 2.04
CA VAL A 142 14.20 -0.50 2.23
C VAL A 142 15.23 0.19 3.13
N LYS A 143 15.46 1.50 2.91
CA LYS A 143 16.47 2.26 3.65
C LYS A 143 15.96 2.59 5.04
N TRP A 144 16.86 2.64 6.04
CA TRP A 144 16.48 2.89 7.44
C TRP A 144 15.73 4.22 7.64
N TRP A 145 16.08 5.25 6.87
CA TRP A 145 15.49 6.58 6.94
C TRP A 145 14.22 6.77 6.09
N GLN A 146 13.87 5.82 5.23
CA GLN A 146 12.62 5.88 4.49
C GLN A 146 11.43 5.76 5.44
N TYR A 147 10.52 6.70 5.34
CA TYR A 147 9.34 6.76 6.20
C TYR A 147 8.46 5.55 5.96
N ASP A 148 8.49 4.63 6.90
CA ASP A 148 7.72 3.39 6.90
C ASP A 148 7.44 3.01 8.37
N PRO A 149 6.43 3.64 9.00
CA PRO A 149 6.08 3.37 10.40
C PRO A 149 5.69 1.92 10.63
N THR A 150 5.09 1.26 9.64
CA THR A 150 4.73 -0.16 9.70
C THR A 150 5.97 -1.02 9.90
N LYS A 151 7.03 -0.79 9.11
CA LYS A 151 8.34 -1.44 9.30
C LYS A 151 8.89 -1.22 10.70
N TRP A 152 8.86 0.02 11.19
CA TRP A 152 9.40 0.35 12.51
C TRP A 152 8.60 -0.32 13.63
N LEU A 153 7.26 -0.34 13.50
CA LEU A 153 6.39 -1.05 14.44
C LEU A 153 6.69 -2.55 14.48
N ILE A 154 6.73 -3.20 13.31
CA ILE A 154 7.02 -4.65 13.20
C ILE A 154 8.41 -4.96 13.77
N ALA A 155 9.43 -4.15 13.43
CA ALA A 155 10.76 -4.30 14.00
C ALA A 155 10.76 -4.12 15.52
N GLY A 156 10.06 -3.11 16.04
CA GLY A 156 9.90 -2.89 17.49
C GLY A 156 9.22 -4.09 18.18
N MET A 157 8.15 -4.61 17.59
CA MET A 157 7.45 -5.79 18.11
C MET A 157 8.35 -7.03 18.14
N SER A 158 9.30 -7.15 17.21
CA SER A 158 10.24 -8.27 17.22
C SER A 158 11.23 -8.23 18.39
N TYR A 159 11.61 -7.04 18.85
CA TYR A 159 12.48 -6.90 20.04
C TYR A 159 11.80 -7.32 21.34
N VAL A 160 10.48 -7.23 21.41
CA VAL A 160 9.69 -7.65 22.58
C VAL A 160 9.06 -9.04 22.40
N GLY A 161 9.44 -9.78 21.35
CA GLY A 161 9.00 -11.16 21.11
C GLY A 161 7.56 -11.30 20.56
N LEU A 162 6.89 -10.20 20.19
CA LEU A 162 5.54 -10.20 19.63
C LEU A 162 5.52 -10.48 18.10
N ALA A 163 6.66 -10.34 17.43
CA ALA A 163 6.82 -10.71 16.02
C ALA A 163 8.11 -11.53 15.86
N ASN A 164 8.09 -12.53 14.99
CA ASN A 164 9.24 -13.38 14.71
C ASN A 164 9.34 -13.69 13.21
N ASN A 165 10.46 -14.28 12.78
CA ASN A 165 10.70 -14.69 11.39
C ASN A 165 10.47 -13.55 10.37
N LEU A 166 10.93 -12.34 10.69
CA LEU A 166 10.80 -11.20 9.78
C LEU A 166 11.51 -11.51 8.44
N LYS A 167 10.73 -11.72 7.41
CA LYS A 167 11.26 -12.02 6.07
C LYS A 167 11.89 -10.77 5.48
N ARG A 168 13.12 -10.89 5.00
CA ARG A 168 13.86 -9.84 4.31
C ARG A 168 14.47 -10.38 3.03
N VAL A 169 14.33 -9.63 1.96
CA VAL A 169 15.02 -9.90 0.71
C VAL A 169 16.50 -9.53 0.87
N PRO A 170 17.44 -10.38 0.41
CA PRO A 170 18.87 -10.06 0.43
C PRO A 170 19.17 -8.76 -0.33
N ASP A 171 20.01 -7.91 0.25
CA ASP A 171 20.35 -6.61 -0.33
C ASP A 171 20.95 -6.72 -1.76
N LEU A 172 21.65 -7.83 -2.04
CA LEU A 172 22.18 -8.13 -3.37
C LEU A 172 21.09 -8.22 -4.45
N TRP A 173 19.93 -8.81 -4.13
CA TRP A 173 18.81 -8.90 -5.06
C TRP A 173 18.18 -7.55 -5.33
N ILE A 174 18.07 -6.73 -4.28
CA ILE A 174 17.55 -5.36 -4.38
C ILE A 174 18.46 -4.51 -5.26
N GLN A 175 19.79 -4.56 -5.02
CA GLN A 175 20.80 -3.87 -5.81
C GLN A 175 20.81 -4.34 -7.28
N ARG A 176 20.71 -5.64 -7.51
CA ARG A 176 20.63 -6.22 -8.87
C ARG A 176 19.43 -5.65 -9.64
N SER A 177 18.26 -5.59 -9.02
CA SER A 177 17.07 -5.02 -9.67
C SER A 177 17.25 -3.54 -9.98
N GLN A 178 17.84 -2.76 -9.06
CA GLN A 178 18.12 -1.33 -9.28
C GLN A 178 19.09 -1.11 -10.44
N VAL A 179 20.19 -1.89 -10.49
CA VAL A 179 21.19 -1.81 -11.57
C VAL A 179 20.56 -2.18 -12.91
N ALA A 180 19.79 -3.25 -12.97
CA ALA A 180 19.08 -3.65 -14.19
C ALA A 180 18.16 -2.53 -14.72
N MET A 181 17.43 -1.86 -13.83
CA MET A 181 16.59 -0.74 -14.22
C MET A 181 17.38 0.49 -14.67
N GLN A 182 18.56 0.75 -14.11
CA GLN A 182 19.45 1.81 -14.59
C GLN A 182 19.95 1.54 -16.01
N PHE A 183 20.42 0.33 -16.30
CA PHE A 183 20.81 -0.08 -17.66
C PHE A 183 19.67 0.11 -18.65
N LYS A 184 18.51 -0.39 -18.35
CA LYS A 184 17.32 -0.27 -19.21
C LYS A 184 16.93 1.19 -19.51
N ARG A 185 17.10 2.09 -18.53
CA ARG A 185 16.88 3.54 -18.73
C ARG A 185 17.92 4.16 -19.66
N VAL A 186 19.19 3.76 -19.52
CA VAL A 186 20.28 4.24 -20.40
C VAL A 186 20.05 3.76 -21.83
N GLU A 187 19.74 2.49 -22.04
CA GLU A 187 19.41 1.93 -23.37
C GLU A 187 18.29 2.71 -24.04
N ARG A 188 17.17 2.93 -23.35
CA ARG A 188 16.05 3.72 -23.88
C ARG A 188 16.45 5.16 -24.22
N ALA A 189 17.29 5.78 -23.41
CA ALA A 189 17.77 7.14 -23.67
C ALA A 189 18.68 7.19 -24.91
N LEU A 190 19.53 6.19 -25.13
CA LEU A 190 20.38 6.06 -26.32
C LEU A 190 19.54 5.80 -27.58
N GLU A 191 18.57 4.90 -27.51
CA GLU A 191 17.64 4.62 -28.61
C GLU A 191 16.82 5.87 -28.98
N ALA A 192 16.33 6.61 -27.98
CA ALA A 192 15.58 7.84 -28.22
C ALA A 192 16.45 8.93 -28.88
N ARG A 193 17.76 9.01 -28.57
CA ARG A 193 18.69 9.89 -29.26
C ARG A 193 18.95 9.44 -30.69
N ARG A 194 19.20 8.16 -30.91
CA ARG A 194 19.46 7.61 -32.25
C ARG A 194 18.28 7.84 -33.22
N ASN A 195 17.07 7.80 -32.70
CA ASN A 195 15.84 7.94 -33.51
C ASN A 195 15.35 9.39 -33.62
N ARG A 196 16.09 10.41 -33.18
CA ARG A 196 15.76 11.82 -33.41
C ARG A 196 16.08 12.18 -34.87
N PRO A 197 15.08 12.65 -35.68
CA PRO A 197 15.35 13.16 -37.00
C PRO A 197 16.14 14.48 -36.85
N GLY A 198 17.38 14.53 -37.30
CA GLY A 198 18.17 15.76 -37.35
C GLY A 198 19.63 15.71 -36.87
N ASP A 199 20.12 14.59 -36.33
CA ASP A 199 21.55 14.48 -35.94
C ASP A 199 22.43 13.79 -37.01
N GLU A 200 22.01 13.87 -38.29
CA GLU A 200 22.93 13.56 -39.43
C GLU A 200 23.71 14.83 -39.82
N HIS A 201 24.86 15.06 -39.15
CA HIS A 201 25.92 15.95 -39.58
C HIS A 201 27.28 15.23 -39.51
#